data_f77fd7ce96c3e74e6bf9aedeaf74aaf4
#
_entry.id   f77fd7ce96c3e74e6bf9aedeaf74aaf4
#
_cell.length_a   1.000
_cell.length_b   1.000
_cell.length_c   1.000
_cell.angle_alpha   90.00
_cell.angle_beta   90.00
_cell.angle_gamma   90.00
#
_symmetry.space_group_name_H-M   'P 1'
#
loop_
_entity.id
_entity.type
_entity.pdbx_description
1 polymer ?
#
loop_
_entity_poly.entity_id
_entity_poly.type
_entity_poly.pdbx_seq_one_letter_code
_entity_poly.pdbx_strand_id
1 'polypeptide(L)'
;AELDRLGLRENTMIIFASDNGAAKQAPLAELGCKGSLKGMKGQLYEGGIRVPFIVNQPGKVPVQKLNNIIYFPDVMPTLAALANATDKLPQNLNGINVLPLFYGKQMDTDNRLLYWEFPGKQRAARRGDWKVVTIKKDAPLELYNIKEDMTESMNLADKYPGVIVEFEKEME
;
A
#
# COMPACT_ATOMS: atom_id res chain seq x y z
N ALA A 1 -0.13 27.35 -7.51
CA ALA A 1 0.29 28.60 -6.85
C ALA A 1 1.79 28.87 -6.99
N GLU A 2 2.68 28.43 -6.05
CA GLU A 2 4.10 28.81 -6.13
C GLU A 2 4.83 28.16 -7.31
N LEU A 3 4.60 26.90 -7.60
CA LEU A 3 5.18 26.23 -8.77
C LEU A 3 4.74 26.86 -10.09
N ASP A 4 3.48 27.36 -10.16
CA ASP A 4 2.97 28.06 -11.35
C ASP A 4 3.69 29.40 -11.52
N ARG A 5 3.84 30.18 -10.42
CA ARG A 5 4.55 31.44 -10.41
C ARG A 5 6.02 31.31 -10.87
N LEU A 6 6.64 30.18 -10.54
CA LEU A 6 8.03 29.86 -10.90
C LEU A 6 8.18 29.19 -12.28
N GLY A 7 7.08 28.86 -12.97
CA GLY A 7 7.12 28.13 -14.24
C GLY A 7 7.58 26.68 -14.12
N LEU A 8 7.53 26.10 -12.92
CA LEU A 8 8.04 24.75 -12.63
C LEU A 8 6.95 23.68 -12.61
N ARG A 9 5.66 24.07 -12.68
CA ARG A 9 4.53 23.19 -12.42
C ARG A 9 4.48 21.97 -13.34
N GLU A 10 4.70 22.12 -14.62
CA GLU A 10 4.64 21.06 -15.62
C GLU A 10 5.80 20.06 -15.47
N ASN A 11 6.95 20.55 -15.00
CA ASN A 11 8.15 19.72 -14.78
C ASN A 11 8.27 19.18 -13.34
N THR A 12 7.23 19.33 -12.52
CA THR A 12 7.21 18.87 -11.13
C THR A 12 6.09 17.85 -10.91
N MET A 13 6.47 16.62 -10.55
CA MET A 13 5.53 15.62 -10.03
C MET A 13 5.27 15.89 -8.56
N ILE A 14 4.01 16.04 -8.19
CA ILE A 14 3.57 16.15 -6.79
C ILE A 14 2.99 14.82 -6.37
N ILE A 15 3.51 14.27 -5.26
CA ILE A 15 2.97 13.08 -4.61
C ILE A 15 2.46 13.51 -3.24
N PHE A 16 1.19 13.22 -2.95
CA PHE A 16 0.58 13.40 -1.65
C PHE A 16 0.19 12.04 -1.10
N ALA A 17 0.71 11.69 0.08
CA ALA A 17 0.39 10.45 0.76
C ALA A 17 0.42 10.65 2.27
N SER A 18 -0.26 9.78 3.02
CA SER A 18 -0.04 9.64 4.46
C SER A 18 1.00 8.53 4.71
N ASP A 19 1.78 8.66 5.76
CA ASP A 19 2.78 7.66 6.16
C ASP A 19 2.13 6.42 6.82
N ASN A 20 0.96 6.58 7.42
CA ASN A 20 0.19 5.53 8.09
C ASN A 20 -1.31 5.88 8.15
N GLY A 21 -2.11 4.93 8.57
CA GLY A 21 -3.53 5.14 8.84
C GLY A 21 -3.81 6.04 10.04
N ALA A 22 -5.07 6.36 10.28
CA ALA A 22 -5.50 7.28 11.31
C ALA A 22 -5.03 6.86 12.72
N ALA A 23 -4.55 7.81 13.51
CA ALA A 23 -4.12 7.59 14.88
C ALA A 23 -5.32 7.48 15.83
N LYS A 24 -5.16 6.74 16.94
CA LYS A 24 -6.20 6.57 17.96
C LYS A 24 -6.69 7.89 18.56
N GLN A 25 -5.79 8.86 18.67
CA GLN A 25 -6.07 10.19 19.24
C GLN A 25 -6.76 11.14 18.25
N ALA A 26 -6.80 10.80 16.97
CA ALA A 26 -7.52 11.62 16.01
C ALA A 26 -9.04 11.56 16.29
N PRO A 27 -9.78 12.65 16.07
CA PRO A 27 -11.24 12.65 16.18
C PRO A 27 -11.85 11.87 15.01
N LEU A 28 -11.68 10.54 15.03
CA LEU A 28 -11.94 9.64 13.90
C LEU A 28 -13.40 9.68 13.46
N ALA A 29 -14.32 9.81 14.40
CA ALA A 29 -15.76 9.89 14.12
C ALA A 29 -16.13 11.22 13.44
N GLU A 30 -15.55 12.33 13.90
CA GLU A 30 -15.86 13.68 13.42
C GLU A 30 -15.23 13.97 12.04
N LEU A 31 -14.03 13.48 11.81
CA LEU A 31 -13.29 13.71 10.56
C LEU A 31 -13.46 12.58 9.53
N GLY A 32 -14.11 11.47 9.88
CA GLY A 32 -14.25 10.33 8.98
C GLY A 32 -12.92 9.71 8.49
N CYS A 33 -11.81 10.00 9.19
CA CYS A 33 -10.46 9.71 8.72
C CYS A 33 -10.17 8.22 8.49
N LYS A 34 -10.92 7.35 9.18
CA LYS A 34 -10.73 5.90 9.10
C LYS A 34 -11.76 5.23 8.20
N GLY A 35 -12.95 5.84 8.03
CA GLY A 35 -14.09 5.17 7.43
C GLY A 35 -14.45 3.89 8.21
N SER A 36 -14.81 2.82 7.49
CA SER A 36 -15.15 1.50 8.05
C SER A 36 -13.95 0.55 8.19
N LEU A 37 -12.72 0.97 7.86
CA LEU A 37 -11.56 0.08 7.85
C LEU A 37 -11.19 -0.39 9.26
N LYS A 38 -10.85 -1.69 9.39
CA LYS A 38 -10.38 -2.30 10.63
C LYS A 38 -8.99 -1.80 10.99
N GLY A 39 -8.72 -1.62 12.28
CA GLY A 39 -7.40 -1.19 12.78
C GLY A 39 -7.17 0.32 12.72
N MET A 40 -5.95 0.75 13.02
CA MET A 40 -5.48 2.13 13.08
C MET A 40 -3.96 2.17 13.04
N LYS A 41 -3.36 3.35 13.07
CA LYS A 41 -1.89 3.54 13.21
C LYS A 41 -1.30 2.59 14.24
N GLY A 42 -0.25 1.86 13.86
CA GLY A 42 0.40 0.85 14.69
C GLY A 42 -0.22 -0.54 14.60
N GLN A 43 -1.17 -0.77 13.67
CA GLN A 43 -1.74 -2.08 13.38
C GLN A 43 -1.67 -2.37 11.89
N LEU A 44 -1.51 -3.66 11.52
CA LEU A 44 -1.33 -4.08 10.13
C LEU A 44 -2.65 -4.42 9.40
N TYR A 45 -3.80 -4.13 10.00
CA TYR A 45 -5.08 -4.11 9.29
C TYR A 45 -5.17 -2.94 8.31
N GLU A 46 -6.10 -2.98 7.36
CA GLU A 46 -6.25 -1.94 6.32
C GLU A 46 -6.35 -0.52 6.92
N GLY A 47 -7.04 -0.34 8.05
CA GLY A 47 -7.12 0.98 8.71
C GLY A 47 -5.80 1.53 9.25
N GLY A 48 -4.77 0.69 9.37
CA GLY A 48 -3.43 1.12 9.77
C GLY A 48 -2.44 1.32 8.62
N ILE A 49 -2.64 0.62 7.49
CA ILE A 49 -1.69 0.62 6.37
C ILE A 49 -2.27 1.13 5.04
N ARG A 50 -3.59 1.17 4.87
CA ARG A 50 -4.22 1.73 3.68
C ARG A 50 -4.34 3.24 3.81
N VAL A 51 -3.63 3.96 2.98
CA VAL A 51 -3.50 5.42 3.04
C VAL A 51 -3.87 6.08 1.72
N PRO A 52 -4.30 7.35 1.72
CA PRO A 52 -4.40 8.14 0.50
C PRO A 52 -3.06 8.21 -0.23
N PHE A 53 -3.10 8.05 -1.54
CA PHE A 53 -1.94 8.23 -2.40
C PHE A 53 -2.38 8.93 -3.69
N ILE A 54 -1.94 10.15 -3.89
CA ILE A 54 -2.35 11.01 -5.00
C ILE A 54 -1.11 11.48 -5.74
N VAL A 55 -1.11 11.31 -7.06
CA VAL A 55 -0.03 11.78 -7.94
C VAL A 55 -0.58 12.80 -8.90
N ASN A 56 0.14 13.88 -9.08
CA ASN A 56 -0.23 14.93 -10.02
C ASN A 56 0.99 15.51 -10.74
N GLN A 57 0.94 15.52 -12.07
CA GLN A 57 1.85 16.24 -12.96
C GLN A 57 1.07 16.65 -14.21
N PRO A 58 0.78 17.93 -14.43
CA PRO A 58 0.02 18.38 -15.59
C PRO A 58 0.64 17.93 -16.91
N GLY A 59 -0.21 17.55 -17.86
CA GLY A 59 0.22 17.10 -19.18
C GLY A 59 0.87 15.71 -19.24
N LYS A 60 1.22 15.10 -18.09
CA LYS A 60 1.85 13.77 -18.04
C LYS A 60 1.03 12.72 -17.29
N VAL A 61 0.44 13.09 -16.15
CA VAL A 61 -0.41 12.20 -15.34
C VAL A 61 -1.87 12.46 -15.70
N PRO A 62 -2.57 11.50 -16.32
CA PRO A 62 -3.99 11.65 -16.65
C PRO A 62 -4.85 11.65 -15.38
N VAL A 63 -6.03 12.25 -15.45
CA VAL A 63 -7.04 12.18 -14.38
C VAL A 63 -7.64 10.78 -14.39
N GLN A 64 -7.33 9.99 -13.37
CA GLN A 64 -7.75 8.60 -13.26
C GLN A 64 -7.83 8.16 -11.80
N LYS A 65 -8.56 7.09 -11.53
CA LYS A 65 -8.53 6.33 -10.29
C LYS A 65 -8.02 4.93 -10.58
N LEU A 66 -6.97 4.52 -9.89
CA LEU A 66 -6.36 3.20 -10.05
C LEU A 66 -6.73 2.32 -8.86
N ASN A 67 -6.96 1.03 -9.13
CA ASN A 67 -7.16 0.00 -8.10
C ASN A 67 -5.93 -0.91 -7.96
N ASN A 68 -4.87 -0.64 -8.70
CA ASN A 68 -3.61 -1.37 -8.62
C ASN A 68 -3.03 -1.33 -7.19
N ILE A 69 -2.45 -2.43 -6.77
CA ILE A 69 -1.81 -2.53 -5.45
C ILE A 69 -0.42 -1.94 -5.55
N ILE A 70 -0.18 -0.86 -4.81
CA ILE A 70 1.14 -0.26 -4.63
C ILE A 70 1.43 -0.09 -3.13
N TYR A 71 2.70 -0.05 -2.74
CA TYR A 71 3.09 0.22 -1.37
C TYR A 71 4.38 1.05 -1.28
N PHE A 72 4.72 1.57 -0.10
CA PHE A 72 5.81 2.54 0.04
C PHE A 72 7.16 2.12 -0.54
N PRO A 73 7.62 0.86 -0.47
CA PRO A 73 8.84 0.44 -1.15
C PRO A 73 8.87 0.72 -2.66
N ASP A 74 7.71 0.88 -3.32
CA ASP A 74 7.65 1.21 -4.75
C ASP A 74 8.03 2.66 -5.06
N VAL A 75 7.97 3.54 -4.07
CA VAL A 75 8.25 4.98 -4.27
C VAL A 75 9.68 5.20 -4.73
N MET A 76 10.66 4.54 -4.09
CA MET A 76 12.07 4.72 -4.41
C MET A 76 12.41 4.34 -5.87
N PRO A 77 12.12 3.12 -6.37
CA PRO A 77 12.40 2.76 -7.76
C PRO A 77 11.60 3.60 -8.77
N THR A 78 10.40 4.04 -8.39
CA THR A 78 9.56 4.91 -9.24
C THR A 78 10.19 6.30 -9.39
N LEU A 79 10.67 6.91 -8.30
CA LEU A 79 11.35 8.21 -8.34
C LEU A 79 12.70 8.11 -9.04
N ALA A 80 13.44 7.02 -8.86
CA ALA A 80 14.68 6.78 -9.58
C ALA A 80 14.45 6.69 -11.10
N ALA A 81 13.37 6.01 -11.52
CA ALA A 81 13.00 5.98 -12.95
C ALA A 81 12.61 7.36 -13.47
N LEU A 82 11.86 8.14 -12.68
CA LEU A 82 11.51 9.52 -13.04
C LEU A 82 12.73 10.41 -13.20
N ALA A 83 13.77 10.19 -12.38
CA ALA A 83 15.02 10.94 -12.39
C ALA A 83 16.09 10.38 -13.36
N ASN A 84 15.79 9.33 -14.14
CA ASN A 84 16.75 8.59 -14.96
C ASN A 84 17.97 8.09 -14.16
N ALA A 85 17.78 7.64 -12.93
CA ALA A 85 18.82 7.21 -12.00
C ALA A 85 18.64 5.74 -11.54
N THR A 86 18.03 4.89 -12.34
CA THR A 86 17.80 3.48 -12.02
C THR A 86 19.08 2.66 -11.86
N ASP A 87 20.18 3.10 -12.50
CA ASP A 87 21.53 2.53 -12.38
C ASP A 87 22.14 2.74 -10.98
N LYS A 88 21.59 3.62 -10.18
CA LYS A 88 22.01 3.92 -8.79
C LYS A 88 21.26 3.12 -7.74
N LEU A 89 20.25 2.35 -8.15
CA LEU A 89 19.45 1.57 -7.20
C LEU A 89 20.21 0.35 -6.68
N PRO A 90 20.00 -0.02 -5.40
CA PRO A 90 20.42 -1.32 -4.88
C PRO A 90 19.80 -2.48 -5.69
N GLN A 91 20.52 -3.59 -5.80
CA GLN A 91 20.03 -4.75 -6.55
C GLN A 91 18.82 -5.45 -5.90
N ASN A 92 18.74 -5.43 -4.58
CA ASN A 92 17.70 -6.14 -3.81
C ASN A 92 16.67 -5.16 -3.24
N LEU A 93 15.78 -4.67 -4.09
CA LEU A 93 14.66 -3.83 -3.68
C LEU A 93 13.38 -4.66 -3.56
N ASN A 94 12.64 -4.43 -2.48
CA ASN A 94 11.29 -5.01 -2.33
C ASN A 94 10.24 -4.28 -3.18
N GLY A 95 10.52 -3.06 -3.61
CA GLY A 95 9.65 -2.24 -4.43
C GLY A 95 9.89 -2.40 -5.93
N ILE A 96 8.89 -2.07 -6.72
CA ILE A 96 8.95 -2.04 -8.18
C ILE A 96 8.70 -0.62 -8.71
N ASN A 97 9.17 -0.33 -9.92
CA ASN A 97 8.86 0.92 -10.59
C ASN A 97 7.41 0.92 -11.08
N VAL A 98 6.55 1.75 -10.50
CA VAL A 98 5.14 1.93 -10.88
C VAL A 98 4.89 3.23 -11.68
N LEU A 99 5.92 3.91 -12.14
CA LEU A 99 5.80 5.11 -12.98
C LEU A 99 4.90 4.91 -14.22
N PRO A 100 4.92 3.74 -14.90
CA PRO A 100 4.01 3.47 -16.00
C PRO A 100 2.53 3.62 -15.63
N LEU A 101 2.12 3.18 -14.41
CA LEU A 101 0.75 3.37 -13.94
C LEU A 101 0.39 4.83 -13.79
N PHE A 102 1.30 5.65 -13.26
CA PHE A 102 1.06 7.09 -13.10
C PHE A 102 0.81 7.77 -14.45
N TYR A 103 1.43 7.27 -15.51
CA TYR A 103 1.26 7.76 -16.89
C TYR A 103 0.14 7.05 -17.67
N GLY A 104 -0.75 6.34 -16.99
CA GLY A 104 -1.95 5.71 -17.59
C GLY A 104 -1.68 4.41 -18.34
N LYS A 105 -0.49 3.80 -18.18
CA LYS A 105 -0.19 2.49 -18.78
C LYS A 105 -0.66 1.35 -17.91
N GLN A 106 -1.02 0.23 -18.52
CA GLN A 106 -1.37 -1.00 -17.80
C GLN A 106 -0.11 -1.66 -17.20
N MET A 107 -0.25 -2.19 -16.01
CA MET A 107 0.79 -2.93 -15.31
C MET A 107 0.16 -3.90 -14.31
N ASP A 108 0.62 -5.13 -14.28
CA ASP A 108 0.27 -6.07 -13.21
C ASP A 108 1.09 -5.76 -11.95
N THR A 109 0.42 -5.44 -10.88
CA THR A 109 1.01 -5.17 -9.56
C THR A 109 0.52 -6.14 -8.50
N ASP A 110 -0.42 -7.02 -8.84
CA ASP A 110 -1.19 -7.78 -7.87
C ASP A 110 -0.54 -9.14 -7.55
N ASN A 111 0.21 -9.72 -8.50
CA ASN A 111 0.79 -11.06 -8.38
C ASN A 111 2.09 -11.13 -7.53
N ARG A 112 2.45 -10.08 -6.82
CA ARG A 112 3.62 -10.05 -5.94
C ARG A 112 3.22 -10.14 -4.49
N LEU A 113 4.11 -10.73 -3.67
CA LEU A 113 3.96 -10.73 -2.23
C LEU A 113 4.35 -9.36 -1.67
N LEU A 114 3.42 -8.72 -0.97
CA LEU A 114 3.69 -7.56 -0.12
C LEU A 114 3.78 -8.05 1.32
N TYR A 115 4.81 -7.63 2.03
CA TYR A 115 5.05 -8.05 3.42
C TYR A 115 5.25 -6.85 4.34
N TRP A 116 4.64 -6.92 5.50
CA TRP A 116 4.79 -5.93 6.57
C TRP A 116 5.11 -6.64 7.89
N GLU A 117 6.03 -6.04 8.62
CA GLU A 117 6.34 -6.40 9.99
C GLU A 117 6.35 -5.15 10.86
N PHE A 118 5.77 -5.24 12.05
CA PHE A 118 5.74 -4.15 13.01
C PHE A 118 6.27 -4.64 14.37
N PRO A 119 7.10 -3.83 15.08
CA PRO A 119 7.60 -4.18 16.40
C PRO A 119 6.48 -4.63 17.33
N GLY A 120 6.71 -5.71 18.09
CA GLY A 120 5.69 -6.33 18.94
C GLY A 120 5.01 -7.52 18.29
N LYS A 121 5.55 -8.01 17.15
CA LYS A 121 5.24 -9.31 16.55
C LYS A 121 3.95 -9.34 15.72
N GLN A 122 3.58 -8.20 15.15
CA GLN A 122 2.59 -8.14 14.10
C GLN A 122 3.27 -8.46 12.76
N ARG A 123 2.62 -9.29 11.96
CA ARG A 123 3.03 -9.60 10.59
C ARG A 123 1.80 -9.59 9.70
N ALA A 124 1.97 -9.11 8.49
CA ALA A 124 0.95 -9.21 7.46
C ALA A 124 1.61 -9.47 6.11
N ALA A 125 0.91 -10.20 5.26
CA ALA A 125 1.29 -10.37 3.87
C ALA A 125 0.05 -10.28 2.98
N ARG A 126 0.25 -9.77 1.75
CA ARG A 126 -0.82 -9.68 0.75
C ARG A 126 -0.30 -10.11 -0.60
N ARG A 127 -1.11 -10.92 -1.30
CA ARG A 127 -0.96 -11.21 -2.73
C ARG A 127 -2.33 -11.15 -3.39
N GLY A 128 -2.47 -10.26 -4.37
CA GLY A 128 -3.75 -10.04 -5.03
C GLY A 128 -4.86 -9.67 -4.06
N ASP A 129 -5.94 -10.42 -4.12
CA ASP A 129 -7.11 -10.20 -3.27
C ASP A 129 -6.93 -10.76 -1.84
N TRP A 130 -5.97 -11.68 -1.62
CA TRP A 130 -5.76 -12.33 -0.34
C TRP A 130 -4.78 -11.57 0.54
N LYS A 131 -5.15 -11.43 1.81
CA LYS A 131 -4.31 -10.86 2.85
C LYS A 131 -4.37 -11.70 4.11
N VAL A 132 -3.18 -12.00 4.67
CA VAL A 132 -3.05 -12.58 6.00
C VAL A 132 -2.52 -11.56 6.97
N VAL A 133 -2.94 -11.64 8.22
CA VAL A 133 -2.47 -10.74 9.28
C VAL A 133 -2.49 -11.42 10.64
N THR A 134 -1.48 -11.14 11.47
CA THR A 134 -1.51 -11.39 12.91
C THR A 134 -1.01 -10.16 13.64
N ILE A 135 -1.70 -9.75 14.70
CA ILE A 135 -1.35 -8.58 15.52
C ILE A 135 -0.73 -8.96 16.86
N LYS A 136 -0.53 -10.25 17.10
CA LYS A 136 0.08 -10.78 18.34
C LYS A 136 1.11 -11.85 17.98
N LYS A 137 2.18 -11.94 18.79
CA LYS A 137 3.11 -13.05 18.70
C LYS A 137 2.37 -14.37 18.94
N ASP A 138 2.73 -15.39 18.16
CA ASP A 138 2.26 -16.75 18.31
C ASP A 138 0.72 -16.92 18.21
N ALA A 139 0.01 -15.87 17.75
CA ALA A 139 -1.39 -15.98 17.39
C ALA A 139 -1.51 -16.52 15.95
N PRO A 140 -2.56 -17.31 15.64
CA PRO A 140 -2.81 -17.78 14.30
C PRO A 140 -3.00 -16.61 13.33
N LEU A 141 -2.67 -16.83 12.05
CA LEU A 141 -2.96 -15.87 11.00
C LEU A 141 -4.47 -15.79 10.77
N GLU A 142 -4.96 -14.57 10.66
CA GLU A 142 -6.27 -14.26 10.11
C GLU A 142 -6.15 -14.15 8.58
N LEU A 143 -7.17 -14.55 7.82
CA LEU A 143 -7.21 -14.48 6.36
C LEU A 143 -8.41 -13.66 5.89
N TYR A 144 -8.17 -12.74 4.96
CA TYR A 144 -9.19 -11.87 4.40
C TYR A 144 -9.11 -11.81 2.88
N ASN A 145 -10.26 -11.70 2.21
CA ASN A 145 -10.33 -11.32 0.80
C ASN A 145 -10.61 -9.81 0.73
N ILE A 146 -9.58 -9.01 0.49
CA ILE A 146 -9.66 -7.55 0.53
C ILE A 146 -10.52 -6.94 -0.58
N LYS A 147 -10.71 -7.66 -1.68
CA LYS A 147 -11.59 -7.22 -2.76
C LYS A 147 -13.07 -7.28 -2.34
N GLU A 148 -13.46 -8.34 -1.66
CA GLU A 148 -14.84 -8.58 -1.22
C GLU A 148 -15.12 -7.97 0.17
N ASP A 149 -14.11 -7.95 1.03
CA ASP A 149 -14.18 -7.47 2.42
C ASP A 149 -12.98 -6.58 2.77
N MET A 150 -13.00 -5.34 2.28
CA MET A 150 -11.98 -4.33 2.60
C MET A 150 -11.95 -3.96 4.08
N THR A 151 -13.03 -4.26 4.81
CA THR A 151 -13.17 -3.95 6.24
C THR A 151 -12.56 -5.02 7.15
N GLU A 152 -12.11 -6.14 6.58
CA GLU A 152 -11.52 -7.26 7.33
C GLU A 152 -12.45 -7.75 8.46
N SER A 153 -13.75 -7.84 8.13
CA SER A 153 -14.81 -8.22 9.09
C SER A 153 -14.99 -9.73 9.20
N MET A 154 -14.66 -10.48 8.14
CA MET A 154 -14.88 -11.93 8.06
C MET A 154 -13.56 -12.66 7.91
N ASN A 155 -13.08 -13.27 8.99
CA ASN A 155 -11.90 -14.14 8.95
C ASN A 155 -12.23 -15.44 8.20
N LEU A 156 -11.49 -15.72 7.13
CA LEU A 156 -11.66 -16.87 6.24
C LEU A 156 -10.63 -17.98 6.46
N ALA A 157 -9.80 -17.90 7.51
CA ALA A 157 -8.72 -18.86 7.76
C ALA A 157 -9.20 -20.31 7.83
N ASP A 158 -10.27 -20.56 8.56
CA ASP A 158 -10.85 -21.91 8.70
C ASP A 158 -11.45 -22.44 7.39
N LYS A 159 -11.92 -21.55 6.52
CA LYS A 159 -12.51 -21.91 5.23
C LYS A 159 -11.46 -22.23 4.16
N TYR A 160 -10.29 -21.59 4.24
CA TYR A 160 -9.23 -21.71 3.24
C TYR A 160 -7.86 -22.00 3.90
N PRO A 161 -7.70 -23.11 4.65
CA PRO A 161 -6.47 -23.41 5.37
C PRO A 161 -5.26 -23.58 4.44
N GLY A 162 -5.45 -24.02 3.20
CA GLY A 162 -4.39 -24.15 2.22
C GLY A 162 -3.76 -22.78 1.87
N VAL A 163 -4.55 -21.71 1.82
CA VAL A 163 -4.04 -20.34 1.57
C VAL A 163 -3.17 -19.87 2.74
N ILE A 164 -3.57 -20.18 3.99
CA ILE A 164 -2.76 -19.87 5.18
C ILE A 164 -1.38 -20.53 5.07
N VAL A 165 -1.33 -21.82 4.74
CA VAL A 165 -0.07 -22.58 4.62
C VAL A 165 0.85 -21.99 3.54
N GLU A 166 0.30 -21.56 2.41
CA GLU A 166 1.08 -20.90 1.36
C GLU A 166 1.71 -19.60 1.86
N PHE A 167 0.92 -18.74 2.54
CA PHE A 167 1.44 -17.49 3.08
C PHE A 167 2.46 -17.71 4.21
N GLU A 168 2.24 -18.68 5.10
CA GLU A 168 3.20 -19.01 6.16
C GLU A 168 4.57 -19.36 5.58
N LYS A 169 4.59 -20.22 4.56
CA LYS A 169 5.82 -20.62 3.87
C LYS A 169 6.54 -19.45 3.19
N GLU A 170 5.81 -18.47 2.67
CA GLU A 170 6.39 -17.32 2.00
C GLU A 170 6.85 -16.22 2.97
N MET A 171 6.35 -16.24 4.20
CA MET A 171 6.71 -15.30 5.27
C MET A 171 7.88 -15.78 6.13
N GLU A 172 8.39 -16.99 5.92
CA GLU A 172 9.63 -17.54 6.54
C GLU A 172 10.88 -17.00 5.85
#